data_2bac19996862afb854d2514f0acde0ed
#
_entry.id   2bac19996862afb854d2514f0acde0ed
#
_cell.length_a   1.000
_cell.length_b   1.000
_cell.length_c   1.000
_cell.angle_alpha   90.00
_cell.angle_beta   90.00
_cell.angle_gamma   90.00
#
_symmetry.space_group_name_H-M   'P 1'
#
loop_
_entity.id
_entity.type
_entity.pdbx_description
1 polymer ?
#
loop_
_entity_poly.entity_id
_entity_poly.type
_entity_poly.pdbx_seq_one_letter_code
_entity_poly.pdbx_strand_id
1 'polypeptide(L)'
;MDQYNALHSFAHADGNYHLMGCMLSAASCNKWWMDEILKTKEYAKEQEAIVKLGENQVFYLPYLMGERSPHNDPSARAAFIGMSMDTTREEMTQAVLEGVAFGLRDSLEVARNLGIQIERTKICGGGAKSLLWKKIIANVMNLKVDVIESEEGPGYGAAILAAVGCGEFENVESAVDKLVHVVETVEPDAELVEKYEERYQKFKKYYPALKGLF
;
A
#
# COMPACT_ATOMS: atom_id res chain seq x y z
N MET A 1 -10.49 12.78 -15.75
CA MET A 1 -11.12 12.85 -14.41
C MET A 1 -11.77 11.52 -14.12
N ASP A 2 -11.60 11.01 -12.92
CA ASP A 2 -12.27 9.81 -12.46
C ASP A 2 -13.77 10.10 -12.29
N GLN A 3 -14.62 9.47 -13.12
CA GLN A 3 -16.07 9.70 -13.14
C GLN A 3 -16.78 9.20 -11.87
N TYR A 4 -16.13 8.33 -11.11
CA TYR A 4 -16.69 7.70 -9.91
C TYR A 4 -16.17 8.33 -8.62
N ASN A 5 -15.30 9.36 -8.71
CA ASN A 5 -14.65 10.01 -7.56
C ASN A 5 -13.93 9.01 -6.61
N ALA A 6 -13.44 7.90 -7.16
CA ALA A 6 -12.71 6.89 -6.41
C ALA A 6 -11.29 7.37 -6.05
N LEU A 7 -10.70 8.24 -6.89
CA LEU A 7 -9.45 8.93 -6.63
C LEU A 7 -9.68 10.44 -6.51
N HIS A 8 -8.90 11.09 -5.65
CA HIS A 8 -8.92 12.54 -5.50
C HIS A 8 -7.95 13.21 -6.48
N SER A 9 -8.35 14.33 -7.06
CA SER A 9 -7.48 15.17 -7.87
C SER A 9 -7.09 16.42 -7.09
N PHE A 10 -5.78 16.64 -6.94
CA PHE A 10 -5.23 17.81 -6.26
C PHE A 10 -4.27 18.57 -7.17
N ALA A 11 -4.15 19.89 -6.96
CA ALA A 11 -3.11 20.69 -7.57
C ALA A 11 -1.74 20.19 -7.08
N HIS A 12 -0.79 20.11 -7.99
CA HIS A 12 0.58 19.71 -7.72
C HIS A 12 1.52 20.92 -7.74
N ALA A 13 2.64 20.80 -7.04
CA ALA A 13 3.60 21.89 -6.90
C ALA A 13 4.30 22.29 -8.21
N ASP A 14 4.23 21.47 -9.25
CA ASP A 14 4.73 21.75 -10.60
C ASP A 14 3.74 22.52 -11.50
N GLY A 15 2.59 22.94 -10.94
CA GLY A 15 1.51 23.61 -11.67
C GLY A 15 0.52 22.70 -12.39
N ASN A 16 0.71 21.39 -12.29
CA ASN A 16 -0.18 20.36 -12.83
C ASN A 16 -1.16 19.82 -11.75
N TYR A 17 -1.71 18.65 -11.99
CA TYR A 17 -2.58 17.93 -11.06
C TYR A 17 -2.08 16.50 -10.87
N HIS A 18 -2.28 15.95 -9.68
CA HIS A 18 -2.04 14.55 -9.41
C HIS A 18 -3.30 13.86 -8.91
N LEU A 19 -3.38 12.56 -9.14
CA LEU A 19 -4.40 11.69 -8.56
C LEU A 19 -3.89 11.06 -7.27
N MET A 20 -4.73 11.04 -6.25
CA MET A 20 -4.42 10.42 -4.96
C MET A 20 -5.48 9.37 -4.60
N GLY A 21 -5.06 8.12 -4.43
CA GLY A 21 -5.82 7.10 -3.71
C GLY A 21 -5.56 7.26 -2.21
N CYS A 22 -6.62 7.28 -1.41
CA CYS A 22 -6.53 7.44 0.03
C CYS A 22 -7.04 6.19 0.73
N MET A 23 -6.14 5.40 1.28
CA MET A 23 -6.43 4.27 2.15
C MET A 23 -6.38 4.71 3.60
N LEU A 24 -7.50 4.55 4.35
CA LEU A 24 -7.61 5.09 5.71
C LEU A 24 -6.82 4.31 6.76
N SER A 25 -6.58 3.03 6.53
CA SER A 25 -5.96 2.14 7.52
C SER A 25 -4.75 1.37 7.00
N ALA A 26 -3.94 1.93 6.08
CA ALA A 26 -2.81 1.24 5.46
C ALA A 26 -1.83 0.61 6.48
N ALA A 27 -0.71 1.24 6.77
CA ALA A 27 0.27 0.70 7.73
C ALA A 27 -0.26 0.62 9.17
N SER A 28 -1.30 1.39 9.50
CA SER A 28 -1.96 1.31 10.81
C SER A 28 -2.68 -0.02 11.04
N CYS A 29 -3.07 -0.75 9.99
CA CYS A 29 -3.58 -2.13 10.14
C CYS A 29 -2.54 -3.06 10.77
N ASN A 30 -1.30 -3.03 10.24
CA ASN A 30 -0.23 -3.84 10.81
C ASN A 30 0.13 -3.37 12.22
N LYS A 31 0.16 -2.05 12.46
CA LYS A 31 0.39 -1.52 13.81
C LYS A 31 -0.68 -2.00 14.79
N TRP A 32 -1.95 -1.89 14.44
CA TRP A 32 -3.06 -2.38 15.25
C TRP A 32 -2.96 -3.89 15.50
N TRP A 33 -2.67 -4.68 14.47
CA TRP A 33 -2.48 -6.13 14.59
C TRP A 33 -1.37 -6.48 15.59
N MET A 34 -0.23 -5.87 15.45
CA MET A 34 0.93 -6.10 16.33
C MET A 34 0.68 -5.62 17.76
N ASP A 35 0.22 -4.36 17.91
CA ASP A 35 0.14 -3.70 19.20
C ASP A 35 -1.07 -4.18 20.01
N GLU A 36 -2.24 -4.32 19.35
CA GLU A 36 -3.51 -4.58 20.05
C GLU A 36 -3.90 -6.05 20.04
N ILE A 37 -3.60 -6.79 19.03
CA ILE A 37 -3.98 -8.20 18.92
C ILE A 37 -2.85 -9.11 19.39
N LEU A 38 -1.65 -8.97 18.83
CA LEU A 38 -0.50 -9.80 19.18
C LEU A 38 0.23 -9.35 20.45
N LYS A 39 0.01 -8.10 20.89
CA LYS A 39 0.64 -7.49 22.06
C LYS A 39 2.17 -7.56 22.02
N THR A 40 2.75 -7.31 20.86
CA THR A 40 4.21 -7.30 20.65
C THR A 40 4.67 -6.13 19.79
N LYS A 41 5.92 -5.71 19.97
CA LYS A 41 6.62 -4.72 19.14
C LYS A 41 7.68 -5.35 18.24
N GLU A 42 7.81 -6.67 18.25
CA GLU A 42 8.84 -7.41 17.52
C GLU A 42 8.40 -7.67 16.06
N TYR A 43 8.16 -6.61 15.27
CA TYR A 43 7.66 -6.70 13.91
C TYR A 43 8.49 -7.62 13.00
N ALA A 44 9.81 -7.53 13.06
CA ALA A 44 10.70 -8.36 12.25
C ALA A 44 10.53 -9.84 12.58
N LYS A 45 10.53 -10.19 13.87
CA LYS A 45 10.40 -11.56 14.36
C LYS A 45 9.05 -12.20 13.95
N GLU A 46 7.94 -11.46 14.04
CA GLU A 46 6.64 -11.96 13.61
C GLU A 46 6.58 -12.21 12.10
N GLN A 47 7.43 -11.56 11.32
CA GLN A 47 7.49 -11.72 9.87
C GLN A 47 8.47 -12.82 9.43
N GLU A 48 9.44 -13.21 10.27
CA GLU A 48 10.46 -14.23 9.93
C GLU A 48 9.84 -15.60 9.63
N ALA A 49 8.73 -15.95 10.27
CA ALA A 49 8.02 -17.20 10.06
C ALA A 49 7.19 -17.23 8.75
N ILE A 50 7.02 -16.10 8.09
CA ILE A 50 6.27 -15.99 6.83
C ILE A 50 7.19 -16.34 5.66
N VAL A 51 7.17 -17.60 5.24
CA VAL A 51 8.09 -18.12 4.19
C VAL A 51 7.41 -18.41 2.85
N LYS A 52 6.07 -18.58 2.83
CA LYS A 52 5.32 -18.95 1.64
C LYS A 52 4.44 -17.80 1.17
N LEU A 53 4.97 -16.98 0.26
CA LEU A 53 4.22 -15.88 -0.33
C LEU A 53 3.26 -16.36 -1.43
N GLY A 54 2.11 -15.71 -1.55
CA GLY A 54 1.12 -15.99 -2.58
C GLY A 54 0.30 -17.28 -2.38
N GLU A 55 0.49 -18.02 -1.29
CA GLU A 55 -0.18 -19.32 -1.04
C GLU A 55 -1.15 -19.29 0.16
N ASN A 56 -1.20 -18.19 0.90
CA ASN A 56 -2.07 -18.04 2.06
C ASN A 56 -3.55 -18.18 1.69
N GLN A 57 -4.33 -18.92 2.47
CA GLN A 57 -5.78 -19.06 2.25
C GLN A 57 -6.60 -18.02 3.00
N VAL A 58 -6.00 -17.36 3.98
CA VAL A 58 -6.64 -16.29 4.76
C VAL A 58 -6.51 -14.97 4.02
N PHE A 59 -7.61 -14.20 4.03
CA PHE A 59 -7.69 -12.84 3.52
C PHE A 59 -8.04 -11.88 4.63
N TYR A 60 -7.61 -10.64 4.50
CA TYR A 60 -7.94 -9.57 5.42
C TYR A 60 -8.43 -8.34 4.65
N LEU A 61 -9.62 -7.85 4.97
CA LEU A 61 -10.12 -6.56 4.51
C LEU A 61 -9.60 -5.47 5.45
N PRO A 62 -8.81 -4.50 4.98
CA PRO A 62 -8.06 -3.59 5.84
C PRO A 62 -8.85 -2.33 6.26
N TYR A 63 -10.18 -2.41 6.38
CA TYR A 63 -11.06 -1.23 6.52
C TYR A 63 -11.41 -0.90 7.98
N LEU A 64 -10.41 -0.84 8.87
CA LEU A 64 -10.61 -0.59 10.31
C LEU A 64 -11.37 0.70 10.62
N MET A 65 -11.19 1.74 9.79
CA MET A 65 -11.79 3.06 9.97
C MET A 65 -12.72 3.44 8.82
N GLY A 66 -13.34 2.46 8.17
CA GLY A 66 -13.97 2.67 6.89
C GLY A 66 -12.93 2.69 5.76
N GLU A 67 -13.36 2.95 4.52
CA GLU A 67 -12.44 3.09 3.40
C GLU A 67 -12.87 4.21 2.46
N ARG A 68 -11.88 5.00 2.02
CA ARG A 68 -12.11 6.10 1.10
C ARG A 68 -11.92 5.66 -0.33
N SER A 69 -10.72 5.33 -0.74
CA SER A 69 -10.42 4.90 -2.11
C SER A 69 -10.30 3.39 -2.22
N PRO A 70 -10.99 2.73 -3.16
CA PRO A 70 -11.94 3.29 -4.13
C PRO A 70 -13.39 3.27 -3.66
N HIS A 71 -13.69 2.77 -2.46
CA HIS A 71 -15.04 2.37 -2.04
C HIS A 71 -15.92 3.54 -1.57
N ASN A 72 -15.30 4.61 -1.07
CA ASN A 72 -15.96 5.78 -0.47
C ASN A 72 -17.06 5.37 0.53
N ASP A 73 -16.73 4.44 1.42
CA ASP A 73 -17.64 3.85 2.39
C ASP A 73 -17.10 3.99 3.82
N PRO A 74 -17.61 4.95 4.61
CA PRO A 74 -17.22 5.17 5.99
C PRO A 74 -17.72 4.04 6.92
N SER A 75 -18.68 3.23 6.47
CA SER A 75 -19.25 2.12 7.24
C SER A 75 -18.48 0.83 7.05
N ALA A 76 -17.62 0.71 6.04
CA ALA A 76 -16.80 -0.48 5.83
C ALA A 76 -16.02 -0.85 7.09
N ARG A 77 -15.86 -2.14 7.36
CA ARG A 77 -15.11 -2.65 8.51
C ARG A 77 -14.12 -3.72 8.08
N ALA A 78 -13.09 -3.89 8.89
CA ALA A 78 -12.10 -4.94 8.70
C ALA A 78 -12.71 -6.32 8.96
N ALA A 79 -12.25 -7.32 8.20
CA ALA A 79 -12.67 -8.70 8.37
C ALA A 79 -11.56 -9.66 7.96
N PHE A 80 -11.41 -10.76 8.72
CA PHE A 80 -10.65 -11.94 8.30
C PHE A 80 -11.60 -12.94 7.63
N ILE A 81 -11.16 -13.54 6.53
CA ILE A 81 -11.99 -14.44 5.70
C ILE A 81 -11.15 -15.65 5.31
N GLY A 82 -11.75 -16.85 5.34
CA GLY A 82 -11.09 -18.08 4.89
C GLY A 82 -10.29 -18.81 5.97
N MET A 83 -10.46 -18.47 7.25
CA MET A 83 -9.84 -19.19 8.36
C MET A 83 -10.40 -20.60 8.51
N SER A 84 -9.52 -21.52 8.91
CA SER A 84 -9.83 -22.90 9.31
C SER A 84 -9.24 -23.21 10.69
N MET A 85 -9.41 -24.43 11.17
CA MET A 85 -8.79 -24.88 12.44
C MET A 85 -7.25 -24.94 12.33
N ASP A 86 -6.71 -25.04 11.12
CA ASP A 86 -5.27 -25.12 10.87
C ASP A 86 -4.64 -23.74 10.62
N THR A 87 -5.44 -22.67 10.63
CA THR A 87 -4.93 -21.30 10.41
C THR A 87 -3.98 -20.91 11.52
N THR A 88 -2.78 -20.52 11.13
CA THR A 88 -1.71 -20.13 12.06
C THR A 88 -1.66 -18.62 12.30
N ARG A 89 -0.93 -18.22 13.33
CA ARG A 89 -0.65 -16.81 13.65
C ARG A 89 0.10 -16.12 12.50
N GLU A 90 1.05 -16.83 11.90
CA GLU A 90 1.86 -16.33 10.78
C GLU A 90 0.99 -16.06 9.54
N GLU A 91 0.05 -16.96 9.23
CA GLU A 91 -0.89 -16.78 8.14
C GLU A 91 -1.82 -15.59 8.36
N MET A 92 -2.26 -15.34 9.60
CA MET A 92 -3.04 -14.16 9.93
C MET A 92 -2.21 -12.87 9.80
N THR A 93 -0.96 -12.88 10.27
CA THR A 93 -0.04 -11.75 10.11
C THR A 93 0.22 -11.46 8.63
N GLN A 94 0.49 -12.51 7.83
CA GLN A 94 0.63 -12.40 6.39
C GLN A 94 -0.61 -11.83 5.73
N ALA A 95 -1.81 -12.28 6.12
CA ALA A 95 -3.07 -11.78 5.58
C ALA A 95 -3.25 -10.28 5.83
N VAL A 96 -2.82 -9.76 6.99
CA VAL A 96 -2.86 -8.31 7.27
C VAL A 96 -1.95 -7.54 6.31
N LEU A 97 -0.72 -8.00 6.08
CA LEU A 97 0.22 -7.36 5.16
C LEU A 97 -0.27 -7.41 3.71
N GLU A 98 -0.77 -8.56 3.27
CA GLU A 98 -1.33 -8.78 1.93
C GLU A 98 -2.62 -7.98 1.71
N GLY A 99 -3.51 -7.94 2.70
CA GLY A 99 -4.76 -7.19 2.62
C GLY A 99 -4.56 -5.70 2.39
N VAL A 100 -3.57 -5.10 3.07
CA VAL A 100 -3.17 -3.71 2.80
C VAL A 100 -2.64 -3.54 1.38
N ALA A 101 -1.80 -4.46 0.91
CA ALA A 101 -1.27 -4.41 -0.46
C ALA A 101 -2.37 -4.55 -1.51
N PHE A 102 -3.37 -5.42 -1.29
CA PHE A 102 -4.54 -5.55 -2.16
C PHE A 102 -5.40 -4.28 -2.17
N GLY A 103 -5.64 -3.67 -1.02
CA GLY A 103 -6.37 -2.39 -0.95
C GLY A 103 -5.65 -1.24 -1.65
N LEU A 104 -4.31 -1.18 -1.58
CA LEU A 104 -3.51 -0.25 -2.37
C LEU A 104 -3.64 -0.53 -3.87
N ARG A 105 -3.65 -1.81 -4.26
CA ARG A 105 -3.86 -2.22 -5.64
C ARG A 105 -5.24 -1.81 -6.16
N ASP A 106 -6.29 -1.85 -5.37
CA ASP A 106 -7.62 -1.37 -5.79
C ASP A 106 -7.56 0.07 -6.29
N SER A 107 -6.84 0.96 -5.59
CA SER A 107 -6.63 2.35 -6.04
C SER A 107 -5.76 2.44 -7.30
N LEU A 108 -4.74 1.60 -7.42
CA LEU A 108 -3.88 1.52 -8.61
C LEU A 108 -4.67 1.08 -9.85
N GLU A 109 -5.57 0.09 -9.70
CA GLU A 109 -6.41 -0.39 -10.81
C GLU A 109 -7.38 0.71 -11.30
N VAL A 110 -7.86 1.60 -10.41
CA VAL A 110 -8.62 2.79 -10.86
C VAL A 110 -7.77 3.67 -11.76
N ALA A 111 -6.50 3.96 -11.38
CA ALA A 111 -5.59 4.75 -12.20
C ALA A 111 -5.28 4.06 -13.55
N ARG A 112 -5.04 2.74 -13.54
CA ARG A 112 -4.82 1.94 -14.76
C ARG A 112 -6.02 1.98 -15.71
N ASN A 113 -7.23 1.89 -15.17
CA ASN A 113 -8.48 1.98 -15.96
C ASN A 113 -8.70 3.38 -16.56
N LEU A 114 -8.07 4.42 -16.01
CA LEU A 114 -8.00 5.76 -16.59
C LEU A 114 -6.91 5.89 -17.68
N GLY A 115 -6.20 4.82 -18.00
CA GLY A 115 -5.15 4.79 -19.01
C GLY A 115 -3.78 5.23 -18.50
N ILE A 116 -3.60 5.40 -17.19
CA ILE A 116 -2.32 5.76 -16.59
C ILE A 116 -1.45 4.50 -16.48
N GLN A 117 -0.29 4.52 -17.13
CA GLN A 117 0.68 3.44 -17.03
C GLN A 117 1.67 3.76 -15.91
N ILE A 118 1.80 2.84 -14.97
CA ILE A 118 2.70 2.94 -13.82
C ILE A 118 3.52 1.66 -13.79
N GLU A 119 4.83 1.78 -13.89
CA GLU A 119 5.78 0.65 -13.88
C GLU A 119 6.62 0.60 -12.61
N ARG A 120 6.72 1.73 -11.92
CA ARG A 120 7.48 1.85 -10.68
C ARG A 120 6.83 2.84 -9.72
N THR A 121 7.11 2.68 -8.45
CA THR A 121 6.66 3.57 -7.38
C THR A 121 7.75 3.75 -6.34
N LYS A 122 7.72 4.87 -5.62
CA LYS A 122 8.55 5.06 -4.44
C LYS A 122 7.74 4.72 -3.19
N ILE A 123 8.40 4.11 -2.20
CA ILE A 123 7.79 3.79 -0.91
C ILE A 123 8.52 4.54 0.21
N CYS A 124 7.74 5.06 1.17
CA CYS A 124 8.25 5.71 2.37
C CYS A 124 7.39 5.35 3.59
N GLY A 125 7.81 5.79 4.77
CA GLY A 125 7.11 5.54 6.03
C GLY A 125 7.35 4.16 6.62
N GLY A 126 6.56 3.78 7.63
CA GLY A 126 6.81 2.58 8.44
C GLY A 126 6.79 1.26 7.66
N GLY A 127 5.96 1.14 6.63
CA GLY A 127 5.89 -0.04 5.77
C GLY A 127 7.16 -0.28 4.94
N ALA A 128 7.90 0.78 4.60
CA ALA A 128 9.15 0.71 3.84
C ALA A 128 10.29 0.01 4.61
N LYS A 129 10.19 -0.09 5.95
CA LYS A 129 11.19 -0.73 6.80
C LYS A 129 11.17 -2.26 6.72
N SER A 130 10.06 -2.85 6.29
CA SER A 130 9.93 -4.31 6.15
C SER A 130 10.27 -4.77 4.74
N LEU A 131 11.36 -5.55 4.59
CA LEU A 131 11.72 -6.17 3.32
C LEU A 131 10.60 -7.12 2.82
N LEU A 132 10.02 -7.90 3.73
CA LEU A 132 8.92 -8.81 3.40
C LEU A 132 7.73 -8.03 2.83
N TRP A 133 7.32 -6.93 3.48
CA TRP A 133 6.18 -6.15 3.02
C TRP A 133 6.45 -5.44 1.69
N LYS A 134 7.68 -4.93 1.48
CA LYS A 134 8.10 -4.40 0.17
C LYS A 134 7.97 -5.44 -0.93
N LYS A 135 8.39 -6.70 -0.67
CA LYS A 135 8.22 -7.81 -1.62
C LYS A 135 6.75 -8.12 -1.90
N ILE A 136 5.92 -8.18 -0.86
CA ILE A 136 4.47 -8.39 -1.02
C ILE A 136 3.88 -7.28 -1.90
N ILE A 137 4.17 -6.01 -1.60
CA ILE A 137 3.66 -4.85 -2.35
C ILE A 137 4.12 -4.90 -3.81
N ALA A 138 5.41 -5.14 -4.07
CA ALA A 138 5.95 -5.22 -5.43
C ALA A 138 5.22 -6.30 -6.27
N ASN A 139 5.01 -7.47 -5.68
CA ASN A 139 4.37 -8.60 -6.37
C ASN A 139 2.85 -8.43 -6.53
N VAL A 140 2.17 -7.95 -5.47
CA VAL A 140 0.72 -7.69 -5.54
C VAL A 140 0.39 -6.61 -6.56
N MET A 141 1.18 -5.54 -6.62
CA MET A 141 0.95 -4.42 -7.54
C MET A 141 1.57 -4.64 -8.93
N ASN A 142 2.45 -5.63 -9.08
CA ASN A 142 3.28 -5.85 -10.26
C ASN A 142 4.00 -4.57 -10.68
N LEU A 143 4.77 -3.99 -9.74
CA LEU A 143 5.52 -2.75 -9.89
C LEU A 143 6.90 -2.87 -9.26
N LYS A 144 7.89 -2.17 -9.82
CA LYS A 144 9.16 -1.93 -9.13
C LYS A 144 8.92 -0.97 -7.97
N VAL A 145 9.38 -1.34 -6.78
CA VAL A 145 9.26 -0.54 -5.57
C VAL A 145 10.62 0.03 -5.19
N ASP A 146 10.77 1.34 -5.35
CA ASP A 146 11.99 2.07 -5.02
C ASP A 146 11.94 2.55 -3.57
N VAL A 147 12.99 2.27 -2.82
CA VAL A 147 13.20 2.78 -1.47
C VAL A 147 14.08 4.02 -1.56
N ILE A 148 13.62 5.12 -1.01
CA ILE A 148 14.39 6.37 -0.96
C ILE A 148 15.25 6.43 0.31
N GLU A 149 16.37 7.14 0.24
CA GLU A 149 17.31 7.32 1.36
C GLU A 149 16.66 7.95 2.58
N SER A 150 15.76 8.93 2.38
CA SER A 150 15.05 9.59 3.47
C SER A 150 13.88 8.75 3.98
N GLU A 151 13.84 8.50 5.29
CA GLU A 151 12.67 7.89 5.95
C GLU A 151 11.50 8.86 6.13
N GLU A 152 11.75 10.17 6.01
CA GLU A 152 10.79 11.25 6.22
C GLU A 152 10.01 11.56 4.93
N GLY A 153 8.85 10.93 4.76
CA GLY A 153 8.02 11.13 3.56
C GLY A 153 7.47 12.56 3.40
N PRO A 154 6.32 12.92 4.02
CA PRO A 154 5.70 14.24 3.81
C PRO A 154 6.53 15.41 4.33
N GLY A 155 7.25 15.22 5.47
CA GLY A 155 8.14 16.25 6.02
C GLY A 155 9.28 16.58 5.08
N TYR A 156 9.89 15.57 4.46
CA TYR A 156 10.96 15.76 3.48
C TYR A 156 10.44 16.47 2.22
N GLY A 157 9.26 16.08 1.72
CA GLY A 157 8.62 16.78 0.61
C GLY A 157 8.35 18.26 0.91
N ALA A 158 7.86 18.59 2.10
CA ALA A 158 7.65 19.97 2.53
C ALA A 158 8.98 20.76 2.57
N ALA A 159 10.07 20.14 3.06
CA ALA A 159 11.41 20.78 3.07
C ALA A 159 11.93 21.05 1.65
N ILE A 160 11.73 20.12 0.70
CA ILE A 160 12.07 20.32 -0.71
C ILE A 160 11.29 21.51 -1.29
N LEU A 161 9.98 21.59 -1.06
CA LEU A 161 9.17 22.72 -1.53
C LEU A 161 9.59 24.05 -0.91
N ALA A 162 9.97 24.05 0.37
CA ALA A 162 10.52 25.26 1.02
C ALA A 162 11.84 25.69 0.39
N ALA A 163 12.75 24.76 0.06
CA ALA A 163 14.01 25.06 -0.60
C ALA A 163 13.82 25.67 -2.00
N VAL A 164 12.81 25.19 -2.74
CA VAL A 164 12.42 25.83 -4.03
C VAL A 164 11.83 27.21 -3.78
N GLY A 165 10.95 27.36 -2.78
CA GLY A 165 10.28 28.62 -2.45
C GLY A 165 11.24 29.72 -2.00
N CYS A 166 12.37 29.40 -1.37
CA CYS A 166 13.41 30.36 -1.00
C CYS A 166 14.49 30.59 -2.08
N GLY A 167 14.35 29.93 -3.24
CA GLY A 167 15.25 30.15 -4.40
C GLY A 167 16.54 29.32 -4.38
N GLU A 168 16.68 28.32 -3.50
CA GLU A 168 17.83 27.40 -3.50
C GLU A 168 17.85 26.50 -4.74
N PHE A 169 16.67 26.20 -5.29
CA PHE A 169 16.48 25.45 -6.53
C PHE A 169 15.55 26.22 -7.46
N GLU A 170 15.79 26.08 -8.76
CA GLU A 170 15.00 26.74 -9.79
C GLU A 170 13.54 26.26 -9.84
N ASN A 171 13.35 24.96 -9.63
CA ASN A 171 12.03 24.31 -9.66
C ASN A 171 12.05 22.99 -8.84
N VAL A 172 10.88 22.39 -8.70
CA VAL A 172 10.70 21.13 -7.92
C VAL A 172 11.47 19.97 -8.55
N GLU A 173 11.50 19.87 -9.88
CA GLU A 173 12.18 18.80 -10.60
C GLU A 173 13.69 18.80 -10.31
N SER A 174 14.35 19.95 -10.46
CA SER A 174 15.78 20.10 -10.16
C SER A 174 16.12 19.83 -8.68
N ALA A 175 15.21 20.16 -7.76
CA ALA A 175 15.38 19.86 -6.35
C ALA A 175 15.24 18.34 -6.07
N VAL A 176 14.23 17.69 -6.66
CA VAL A 176 14.00 16.25 -6.50
C VAL A 176 15.15 15.43 -7.08
N ASP A 177 15.64 15.78 -8.27
CA ASP A 177 16.77 15.08 -8.92
C ASP A 177 18.04 15.12 -8.06
N LYS A 178 18.24 16.21 -7.32
CA LYS A 178 19.42 16.39 -6.47
C LYS A 178 19.28 15.84 -5.07
N LEU A 179 18.07 15.78 -4.53
CA LEU A 179 17.82 15.46 -3.13
C LEU A 179 17.21 14.08 -2.89
N VAL A 180 16.53 13.50 -3.88
CA VAL A 180 15.81 12.22 -3.70
C VAL A 180 16.59 11.08 -4.35
N HIS A 181 17.34 10.33 -3.51
CA HIS A 181 18.13 9.20 -3.98
C HIS A 181 17.44 7.88 -3.70
N VAL A 182 17.39 7.00 -4.70
CA VAL A 182 16.94 5.62 -4.57
C VAL A 182 18.11 4.77 -4.06
N VAL A 183 17.93 4.12 -2.94
CA VAL A 183 18.98 3.29 -2.31
C VAL A 183 18.77 1.78 -2.52
N GLU A 184 17.54 1.38 -2.81
CA GLU A 184 17.14 -0.01 -3.06
C GLU A 184 15.97 -0.02 -4.05
N THR A 185 15.92 -1.02 -4.93
CA THR A 185 14.74 -1.32 -5.75
C THR A 185 14.33 -2.76 -5.54
N VAL A 186 13.10 -3.00 -5.14
CA VAL A 186 12.50 -4.34 -5.06
C VAL A 186 11.74 -4.58 -6.35
N GLU A 187 12.18 -5.57 -7.13
CA GLU A 187 11.52 -5.96 -8.37
C GLU A 187 10.46 -7.05 -8.12
N PRO A 188 9.34 -7.04 -8.86
CA PRO A 188 8.37 -8.12 -8.81
C PRO A 188 8.96 -9.41 -9.40
N ASP A 189 8.60 -10.54 -8.82
CA ASP A 189 8.90 -11.89 -9.30
C ASP A 189 7.71 -12.42 -10.10
N ALA A 190 7.94 -12.90 -11.32
CA ALA A 190 6.87 -13.28 -12.24
C ALA A 190 5.97 -14.41 -11.69
N GLU A 191 6.54 -15.39 -10.99
CA GLU A 191 5.77 -16.50 -10.40
C GLU A 191 4.90 -15.99 -9.24
N LEU A 192 5.44 -15.13 -8.39
CA LEU A 192 4.69 -14.53 -7.29
C LEU A 192 3.60 -13.57 -7.79
N VAL A 193 3.87 -12.81 -8.85
CA VAL A 193 2.86 -11.94 -9.49
C VAL A 193 1.66 -12.75 -9.95
N GLU A 194 1.88 -13.92 -10.59
CA GLU A 194 0.79 -14.79 -11.05
C GLU A 194 -0.02 -15.33 -9.84
N LYS A 195 0.64 -15.83 -8.79
CA LYS A 195 -0.02 -16.29 -7.56
C LYS A 195 -0.84 -15.17 -6.90
N TYR A 196 -0.27 -13.97 -6.81
CA TYR A 196 -0.98 -12.82 -6.24
C TYR A 196 -2.11 -12.30 -7.13
N GLU A 197 -2.01 -12.44 -8.45
CA GLU A 197 -3.13 -12.10 -9.33
C GLU A 197 -4.35 -12.97 -9.05
N GLU A 198 -4.19 -14.28 -8.93
CA GLU A 198 -5.28 -15.20 -8.56
C GLU A 198 -5.91 -14.82 -7.22
N ARG A 199 -5.09 -14.50 -6.23
CA ARG A 199 -5.54 -14.08 -4.91
C ARG A 199 -6.27 -12.73 -4.94
N TYR A 200 -5.77 -11.77 -5.71
CA TYR A 200 -6.41 -10.47 -5.88
C TYR A 200 -7.77 -10.60 -6.55
N GLN A 201 -7.94 -11.49 -7.53
CA GLN A 201 -9.24 -11.76 -8.15
C GLN A 201 -10.27 -12.34 -7.15
N LYS A 202 -9.83 -13.04 -6.10
CA LYS A 202 -10.67 -13.46 -4.98
C LYS A 202 -10.96 -12.30 -4.03
N PHE A 203 -9.91 -11.54 -3.64
CA PHE A 203 -10.01 -10.41 -2.72
C PHE A 203 -11.07 -9.38 -3.15
N LYS A 204 -11.09 -8.99 -4.41
CA LYS A 204 -12.06 -8.03 -4.97
C LYS A 204 -13.54 -8.43 -4.77
N LYS A 205 -13.82 -9.70 -4.53
CA LYS A 205 -15.19 -10.22 -4.36
C LYS A 205 -15.68 -10.09 -2.92
N TYR A 206 -14.78 -9.99 -1.94
CA TYR A 206 -15.16 -10.05 -0.52
C TYR A 206 -15.86 -8.78 -0.05
N TYR A 207 -15.29 -7.60 -0.34
CA TYR A 207 -15.94 -6.35 0.09
C TYR A 207 -17.36 -6.19 -0.46
N PRO A 208 -17.63 -6.36 -1.77
CA PRO A 208 -18.99 -6.29 -2.29
C PRO A 208 -19.95 -7.29 -1.65
N ALA A 209 -19.47 -8.48 -1.30
CA ALA A 209 -20.28 -9.50 -0.63
C ALA A 209 -20.61 -9.14 0.83
N LEU A 210 -19.76 -8.40 1.52
CA LEU A 210 -19.89 -8.06 2.93
C LEU A 210 -20.45 -6.65 3.16
N LYS A 211 -20.43 -5.77 2.15
CA LYS A 211 -20.82 -4.36 2.27
C LYS A 211 -22.18 -4.14 2.94
N GLY A 212 -23.15 -5.01 2.69
CA GLY A 212 -24.49 -4.91 3.28
C GLY A 212 -24.59 -5.38 4.75
N LEU A 213 -23.48 -5.81 5.33
CA LEU A 213 -23.43 -6.35 6.72
C LEU A 213 -22.77 -5.38 7.70
N PHE A 214 -22.25 -4.26 7.24
CA PHE A 214 -21.56 -3.23 8.04
C PHE A 214 -22.49 -2.07 8.42
#